data_053261c231c4249a182f1cf73639df5e
#
_entry.id   053261c231c4249a182f1cf73639df5e
#
_cell.length_a   1.000
_cell.length_b   1.000
_cell.length_c   1.000
_cell.angle_alpha   90.00
_cell.angle_beta   90.00
_cell.angle_gamma   90.00
#
_symmetry.space_group_name_H-M   'P 1'
#
loop_
_entity.id
_entity.type
_entity.pdbx_description
1 polymer ?
#
loop_
_entity_poly.entity_id
_entity_poly.type
_entity_poly.pdbx_seq_one_letter_code
_entity_poly.pdbx_strand_id
1 'polypeptide(L)'
;MALTDIEIAQQAEVWPISKVAEGLGLTDDELIPYGHHMAKVDVTKLRDKERRAKLILVTAINPTPAGEGKTTTSVGLADALQRLGKRAVLALREPSLGPVFGVKGGAAGGGYAQVVPMENINLHFTGDFHAIGAANNLLAAMLDNHIKQGNALGIDPRRITWKRVVDMNDRQLRNIVCGLGGVANGMPREDGFDITVASEVMACFCLATSIADLKARLGRIVVGYTFDRTPVTAHDLHAEGAMTALLKDAISPNLVQTLEHTPAFVHGGPFANIAHGCNSVMATDVAMKLGDYVVTEAGFGADLGAEKFCDIKCRMAGLTPSACVVVATVRALKHNGGVPKTALSEENLEALEAGMPNLLRHVTNMREVFGLPVVVAINAFPTDTRAELDLVEAKCRELGVNVALSEVWAKGGEGGLALAEEVVRLCDEPSEFTQAYELGGIRESIEAIARRVYHADGVDFAPAAAKQVAQLEERGFTNMPVCMAKTQYSFSDDAKKLGAPEGFRITVRSVKVSAGAGFIVALTGDIMTMPGLPKRPAAENIDVDEDGRITGLF
;
A
#
# COMPACT_ATOMS: atom_id res chain seq x y z
N MET A 1 24.42 -4.89 23.55
CA MET A 1 23.10 -5.18 22.96
C MET A 1 23.12 -4.65 21.55
N ALA A 2 22.43 -5.28 20.61
CA ALA A 2 22.25 -4.70 19.29
C ALA A 2 21.42 -3.42 19.42
N LEU A 3 21.72 -2.40 18.61
CA LEU A 3 20.94 -1.15 18.57
C LEU A 3 19.53 -1.43 18.03
N THR A 4 18.55 -0.72 18.54
CA THR A 4 17.19 -0.70 18.01
C THR A 4 17.13 0.11 16.71
N ASP A 5 16.08 -0.06 15.92
CA ASP A 5 15.93 0.67 14.63
C ASP A 5 15.95 2.19 14.84
N ILE A 6 15.29 2.71 15.89
CA ILE A 6 15.33 4.14 16.21
C ILE A 6 16.72 4.61 16.65
N GLU A 7 17.45 3.82 17.43
CA GLU A 7 18.82 4.17 17.84
C GLU A 7 19.78 4.23 16.64
N ILE A 8 19.63 3.32 15.68
CA ILE A 8 20.39 3.35 14.43
C ILE A 8 20.04 4.63 13.64
N ALA A 9 18.76 4.95 13.48
CA ALA A 9 18.33 6.14 12.76
C ALA A 9 18.79 7.44 13.41
N GLN A 10 18.75 7.52 14.75
CA GLN A 10 19.19 8.69 15.54
C GLN A 10 20.71 8.92 15.51
N GLN A 11 21.50 7.87 15.25
CA GLN A 11 22.96 7.96 15.12
C GLN A 11 23.41 8.23 13.68
N ALA A 12 22.49 8.21 12.72
CA ALA A 12 22.82 8.38 11.32
C ALA A 12 23.26 9.82 10.99
N GLU A 13 24.25 9.95 10.12
CA GLU A 13 24.59 11.22 9.50
C GLU A 13 23.57 11.50 8.37
N VAL A 14 22.63 12.41 8.61
CA VAL A 14 21.60 12.78 7.63
C VAL A 14 22.07 13.99 6.83
N TRP A 15 22.15 13.87 5.51
CA TRP A 15 22.53 14.99 4.64
C TRP A 15 21.41 16.05 4.57
N PRO A 16 21.77 17.30 4.34
CA PRO A 16 20.81 18.33 3.93
C PRO A 16 20.03 17.85 2.70
N ILE A 17 18.71 18.05 2.70
CA ILE A 17 17.87 17.55 1.61
C ILE A 17 18.21 18.17 0.25
N SER A 18 18.74 19.39 0.22
CA SER A 18 19.25 20.03 -0.99
C SER A 18 20.37 19.22 -1.64
N LYS A 19 21.28 18.64 -0.85
CA LYS A 19 22.36 17.77 -1.35
C LYS A 19 21.82 16.48 -1.97
N VAL A 20 20.78 15.88 -1.37
CA VAL A 20 20.10 14.70 -1.92
C VAL A 20 19.42 15.05 -3.25
N ALA A 21 18.73 16.18 -3.29
CA ALA A 21 18.04 16.69 -4.47
C ALA A 21 19.01 17.02 -5.63
N GLU A 22 20.17 17.61 -5.31
CA GLU A 22 21.22 17.87 -6.29
C GLU A 22 21.69 16.57 -6.98
N GLY A 23 21.81 15.46 -6.24
CA GLY A 23 22.10 14.14 -6.79
C GLY A 23 21.05 13.63 -7.80
N LEU A 24 19.83 14.13 -7.73
CA LEU A 24 18.75 13.87 -8.67
C LEU A 24 18.69 14.88 -9.83
N GLY A 25 19.55 15.91 -9.81
CA GLY A 25 19.53 17.01 -10.77
C GLY A 25 18.32 17.96 -10.57
N LEU A 26 17.83 18.06 -9.35
CA LEU A 26 16.81 19.03 -8.95
C LEU A 26 17.47 20.33 -8.50
N THR A 27 16.82 21.43 -8.82
CA THR A 27 17.22 22.79 -8.41
C THR A 27 16.41 23.25 -7.19
N ASP A 28 16.91 24.27 -6.48
CA ASP A 28 16.23 24.79 -5.27
C ASP A 28 14.80 25.28 -5.54
N ASP A 29 14.52 25.76 -6.74
CA ASP A 29 13.18 26.23 -7.11
C ASP A 29 12.20 25.09 -7.46
N GLU A 30 12.71 23.85 -7.65
CA GLU A 30 11.90 22.63 -7.77
C GLU A 30 11.57 22.00 -6.41
N LEU A 31 12.13 22.54 -5.30
CA LEU A 31 11.95 22.05 -3.94
C LEU A 31 11.08 22.97 -3.09
N ILE A 32 10.30 22.36 -2.22
CA ILE A 32 9.57 23.03 -1.14
C ILE A 32 10.10 22.46 0.18
N PRO A 33 11.06 23.14 0.87
CA PRO A 33 11.71 22.59 2.06
C PRO A 33 10.76 22.42 3.24
N TYR A 34 10.89 21.31 3.93
CA TYR A 34 10.27 21.02 5.22
C TYR A 34 11.36 20.76 6.27
N GLY A 35 12.01 21.83 6.73
CA GLY A 35 13.22 21.76 7.54
C GLY A 35 14.47 21.41 6.72
N HIS A 36 15.48 20.82 7.38
CA HIS A 36 16.79 20.60 6.76
C HIS A 36 16.90 19.26 6.00
N HIS A 37 16.09 18.27 6.36
CA HIS A 37 16.26 16.88 5.94
C HIS A 37 15.10 16.31 5.13
N MET A 38 14.08 17.13 4.85
CA MET A 38 12.89 16.75 4.09
C MET A 38 12.50 17.90 3.15
N ALA A 39 11.96 17.55 1.99
CA ALA A 39 11.35 18.53 1.08
C ALA A 39 10.22 17.88 0.29
N LYS A 40 9.28 18.66 -0.19
CA LYS A 40 8.41 18.25 -1.28
C LYS A 40 9.05 18.64 -2.62
N VAL A 41 8.77 17.84 -3.66
CA VAL A 41 9.18 18.16 -5.02
C VAL A 41 8.01 18.75 -5.78
N ASP A 42 8.16 19.97 -6.31
CA ASP A 42 7.12 20.63 -7.09
C ASP A 42 6.87 19.92 -8.43
N VAL A 43 5.84 19.08 -8.45
CA VAL A 43 5.47 18.28 -9.61
C VAL A 43 5.07 19.13 -10.82
N THR A 44 4.70 20.38 -10.62
CA THR A 44 4.31 21.26 -11.73
C THR A 44 5.48 21.63 -12.63
N LYS A 45 6.68 21.63 -12.07
CA LYS A 45 7.94 21.93 -12.77
C LYS A 45 8.55 20.72 -13.46
N LEU A 46 8.07 19.51 -13.14
CA LEU A 46 8.58 18.27 -13.72
C LEU A 46 7.68 17.70 -14.85
N ARG A 47 6.66 18.43 -15.29
CA ARG A 47 5.66 17.95 -16.26
C ARG A 47 6.29 17.49 -17.57
N ASP A 48 7.25 18.25 -18.07
CA ASP A 48 7.88 18.02 -19.39
C ASP A 48 9.03 17.01 -19.35
N LYS A 49 9.41 16.51 -18.16
CA LYS A 49 10.41 15.45 -18.04
C LYS A 49 9.75 14.10 -18.35
N GLU A 50 10.42 13.30 -19.19
CA GLU A 50 9.97 11.96 -19.56
C GLU A 50 10.37 10.91 -18.53
N ARG A 51 9.56 9.86 -18.41
CA ARG A 51 9.90 8.65 -17.65
C ARG A 51 10.99 7.88 -18.39
N ARG A 52 12.09 7.55 -17.69
CA ARG A 52 13.23 6.83 -18.29
C ARG A 52 13.68 5.63 -17.46
N ALA A 53 13.33 5.61 -16.18
CA ALA A 53 13.79 4.59 -15.26
C ALA A 53 13.15 3.23 -15.50
N LYS A 54 13.91 2.19 -15.18
CA LYS A 54 13.40 0.83 -14.99
C LYS A 54 12.63 0.75 -13.69
N LEU A 55 11.38 0.28 -13.74
CA LEU A 55 10.51 0.16 -12.56
C LEU A 55 10.58 -1.26 -11.99
N ILE A 56 11.00 -1.37 -10.74
CA ILE A 56 11.17 -2.64 -10.02
C ILE A 56 10.09 -2.72 -8.96
N LEU A 57 9.26 -3.77 -9.03
CA LEU A 57 8.25 -4.06 -8.02
C LEU A 57 8.82 -5.01 -6.97
N VAL A 58 8.79 -4.62 -5.69
CA VAL A 58 9.06 -5.50 -4.56
C VAL A 58 7.73 -5.93 -3.93
N THR A 59 7.51 -7.22 -3.90
CA THR A 59 6.34 -7.86 -3.28
C THR A 59 6.78 -8.99 -2.36
N ALA A 60 5.85 -9.81 -1.84
CA ALA A 60 6.20 -10.94 -0.98
C ALA A 60 5.19 -12.09 -1.10
N ILE A 61 5.51 -13.18 -0.43
CA ILE A 61 4.56 -14.27 -0.15
C ILE A 61 3.48 -13.80 0.84
N ASN A 62 2.47 -14.65 1.11
CA ASN A 62 1.47 -14.35 2.13
C ASN A 62 2.14 -14.09 3.48
N PRO A 63 1.85 -12.94 4.15
CA PRO A 63 2.60 -12.52 5.31
C PRO A 63 2.26 -13.32 6.56
N THR A 64 3.24 -13.42 7.45
CA THR A 64 3.01 -13.69 8.87
C THR A 64 2.63 -12.39 9.59
N PRO A 65 2.09 -12.45 10.81
CA PRO A 65 1.86 -11.24 11.61
C PRO A 65 3.13 -10.42 11.91
N ALA A 66 4.31 -11.03 11.82
CA ALA A 66 5.59 -10.34 12.01
C ALA A 66 6.01 -9.51 10.77
N GLY A 67 5.41 -9.79 9.60
CA GLY A 67 5.79 -9.22 8.30
C GLY A 67 7.00 -9.91 7.68
N GLU A 68 7.22 -9.66 6.39
CA GLU A 68 8.26 -10.35 5.60
C GLU A 68 9.45 -9.47 5.24
N GLY A 69 9.49 -8.23 5.72
CA GLY A 69 10.59 -7.31 5.49
C GLY A 69 10.67 -6.72 4.08
N LYS A 70 9.52 -6.55 3.41
CA LYS A 70 9.47 -5.92 2.07
C LYS A 70 10.15 -4.56 2.01
N THR A 71 9.78 -3.65 2.93
CA THR A 71 10.33 -2.29 2.95
C THR A 71 11.83 -2.32 3.23
N THR A 72 12.29 -3.13 4.18
CA THR A 72 13.71 -3.35 4.47
C THR A 72 14.45 -3.86 3.22
N THR A 73 13.88 -4.85 2.52
CA THR A 73 14.45 -5.37 1.27
C THR A 73 14.45 -4.31 0.16
N SER A 74 13.39 -3.51 0.04
CA SER A 74 13.30 -2.43 -0.96
C SER A 74 14.37 -1.36 -0.73
N VAL A 75 14.55 -0.94 0.52
CA VAL A 75 15.56 0.05 0.91
C VAL A 75 16.96 -0.50 0.65
N GLY A 76 17.28 -1.69 1.17
CA GLY A 76 18.60 -2.30 0.97
C GLY A 76 18.91 -2.61 -0.49
N LEU A 77 17.91 -2.97 -1.31
CA LEU A 77 18.08 -3.14 -2.76
C LEU A 77 18.43 -1.81 -3.43
N ALA A 78 17.76 -0.72 -3.08
CA ALA A 78 18.06 0.60 -3.65
C ALA A 78 19.46 1.07 -3.26
N ASP A 79 19.87 0.88 -2.00
CA ASP A 79 21.23 1.18 -1.54
C ASP A 79 22.27 0.30 -2.26
N ALA A 80 21.97 -0.98 -2.46
CA ALA A 80 22.85 -1.89 -3.22
C ALA A 80 22.99 -1.48 -4.69
N LEU A 81 21.89 -1.05 -5.35
CA LEU A 81 21.94 -0.51 -6.70
C LEU A 81 22.82 0.75 -6.78
N GLN A 82 22.74 1.64 -5.79
CA GLN A 82 23.65 2.80 -5.69
C GLN A 82 25.12 2.38 -5.56
N ARG A 83 25.40 1.37 -4.72
CA ARG A 83 26.76 0.81 -4.58
C ARG A 83 27.30 0.21 -5.87
N LEU A 84 26.42 -0.31 -6.75
CA LEU A 84 26.76 -0.76 -8.11
C LEU A 84 26.90 0.40 -9.12
N GLY A 85 26.85 1.65 -8.66
CA GLY A 85 26.95 2.84 -9.52
C GLY A 85 25.69 3.12 -10.34
N LYS A 86 24.54 2.53 -9.96
CA LYS A 86 23.25 2.80 -10.60
C LYS A 86 22.56 3.96 -9.88
N ARG A 87 21.91 4.85 -10.62
CA ARG A 87 21.13 5.94 -10.03
C ARG A 87 19.74 5.43 -9.64
N ALA A 88 19.66 4.83 -8.44
CA ALA A 88 18.46 4.27 -7.88
C ALA A 88 17.67 5.31 -7.09
N VAL A 89 16.34 5.20 -7.12
CA VAL A 89 15.41 6.01 -6.35
C VAL A 89 14.33 5.09 -5.76
N LEU A 90 13.96 5.33 -4.51
CA LEU A 90 12.85 4.64 -3.84
C LEU A 90 11.54 5.39 -4.04
N ALA A 91 10.44 4.64 -4.16
CA ALA A 91 9.08 5.18 -4.08
C ALA A 91 8.26 4.31 -3.12
N LEU A 92 8.00 4.82 -1.92
CA LEU A 92 7.45 4.09 -0.78
C LEU A 92 6.14 4.70 -0.29
N ARG A 93 5.38 3.92 0.50
CA ARG A 93 4.21 4.42 1.19
C ARG A 93 4.59 5.16 2.46
N GLU A 94 3.80 6.19 2.76
CA GLU A 94 3.83 6.88 4.05
C GLU A 94 3.11 6.02 5.11
N PRO A 95 3.65 5.88 6.33
CA PRO A 95 3.02 5.14 7.41
C PRO A 95 1.84 5.89 8.04
N SER A 96 0.82 5.14 8.48
CA SER A 96 -0.33 5.66 9.23
C SER A 96 -0.07 5.59 10.72
N LEU A 97 -0.51 6.59 11.47
CA LEU A 97 -0.36 6.67 12.92
C LEU A 97 -1.01 5.50 13.66
N GLY A 98 -2.16 5.02 13.17
CA GLY A 98 -2.85 3.89 13.79
C GLY A 98 -1.99 2.64 13.92
N PRO A 99 -1.39 2.09 12.86
CA PRO A 99 -0.41 1.01 12.94
C PRO A 99 0.83 1.35 13.77
N VAL A 100 1.37 2.57 13.66
CA VAL A 100 2.57 3.01 14.41
C VAL A 100 2.34 2.94 15.91
N PHE A 101 1.23 3.46 16.41
CA PHE A 101 0.87 3.42 17.82
C PHE A 101 0.17 2.11 18.25
N GLY A 102 -0.19 1.25 17.29
CA GLY A 102 -0.93 0.00 17.51
C GLY A 102 -0.04 -1.21 17.73
N VAL A 103 0.27 -1.93 16.68
CA VAL A 103 0.87 -3.27 16.75
C VAL A 103 2.31 -3.29 16.25
N LYS A 104 2.66 -2.41 15.31
CA LYS A 104 3.90 -2.59 14.54
C LYS A 104 4.41 -1.28 13.99
N GLY A 105 5.72 -1.23 13.86
CA GLY A 105 6.51 -0.26 13.23
C GLY A 105 6.03 0.32 11.93
N GLY A 106 6.46 1.53 11.66
CA GLY A 106 6.17 2.28 10.46
C GLY A 106 6.79 1.68 9.20
N ALA A 107 6.60 2.36 8.09
CA ALA A 107 7.07 1.92 6.78
C ALA A 107 8.49 2.42 6.44
N ALA A 108 9.35 2.67 7.43
CA ALA A 108 10.69 3.24 7.21
C ALA A 108 11.80 2.19 6.92
N GLY A 109 11.48 0.90 6.93
CA GLY A 109 12.48 -0.19 6.88
C GLY A 109 12.92 -0.62 8.28
N GLY A 110 14.09 -1.24 8.40
CA GLY A 110 14.64 -1.69 9.68
C GLY A 110 16.12 -2.03 9.60
N GLY A 111 16.79 -2.09 10.75
CA GLY A 111 18.22 -2.29 10.85
C GLY A 111 19.00 -1.22 10.12
N TYR A 112 19.96 -1.63 9.30
CA TYR A 112 20.75 -0.73 8.47
C TYR A 112 20.15 -0.42 7.09
N ALA A 113 18.93 -0.88 6.83
CA ALA A 113 18.18 -0.58 5.62
C ALA A 113 16.91 0.24 5.97
N GLN A 114 17.11 1.52 6.28
CA GLN A 114 16.07 2.44 6.72
C GLN A 114 16.05 3.73 5.89
N VAL A 115 14.87 4.36 5.83
CA VAL A 115 14.67 5.72 5.34
C VAL A 115 14.66 6.69 6.53
N VAL A 116 15.37 7.79 6.41
CA VAL A 116 15.50 8.82 7.45
C VAL A 116 15.09 10.20 6.94
N PRO A 117 14.58 11.08 7.81
CA PRO A 117 14.45 10.98 9.28
C PRO A 117 13.26 10.10 9.71
N MET A 118 13.53 9.01 10.39
CA MET A 118 12.56 7.96 10.72
C MET A 118 11.43 8.48 11.62
N GLU A 119 11.75 9.30 12.63
CA GLU A 119 10.76 9.86 13.56
C GLU A 119 9.74 10.73 12.83
N ASN A 120 10.20 11.65 11.97
CA ASN A 120 9.31 12.52 11.19
C ASN A 120 8.38 11.72 10.28
N ILE A 121 8.95 10.72 9.57
CA ILE A 121 8.19 9.88 8.63
C ILE A 121 7.08 9.11 9.36
N ASN A 122 7.36 8.58 10.55
CA ASN A 122 6.40 7.75 11.31
C ASN A 122 5.37 8.56 12.12
N LEU A 123 5.54 9.86 12.26
CA LEU A 123 4.63 10.72 13.02
C LEU A 123 3.84 11.65 12.08
N HIS A 124 4.12 12.93 12.08
CA HIS A 124 3.33 13.90 11.30
C HIS A 124 3.89 14.15 9.90
N PHE A 125 5.12 13.80 9.66
CA PHE A 125 5.87 13.95 8.42
C PHE A 125 5.73 15.39 7.83
N THR A 126 5.05 15.54 6.72
CA THR A 126 4.77 16.85 6.08
C THR A 126 3.29 17.24 6.16
N GLY A 127 2.46 16.45 6.85
CA GLY A 127 1.06 16.75 7.09
C GLY A 127 0.09 16.23 6.02
N ASP A 128 0.53 15.37 5.11
CA ASP A 128 -0.32 14.86 4.01
C ASP A 128 -1.54 14.10 4.54
N PHE A 129 -1.38 13.26 5.55
CA PHE A 129 -2.49 12.51 6.14
C PHE A 129 -3.47 13.41 6.88
N HIS A 130 -3.00 14.49 7.51
CA HIS A 130 -3.86 15.50 8.10
C HIS A 130 -4.68 16.22 7.03
N ALA A 131 -4.06 16.56 5.90
CA ALA A 131 -4.75 17.21 4.77
C ALA A 131 -5.84 16.28 4.19
N ILE A 132 -5.53 14.97 4.03
CA ILE A 132 -6.48 13.96 3.56
C ILE A 132 -7.65 13.81 4.54
N GLY A 133 -7.35 13.72 5.84
CA GLY A 133 -8.38 13.65 6.89
C GLY A 133 -9.27 14.90 6.91
N ALA A 134 -8.68 16.09 6.79
CA ALA A 134 -9.41 17.35 6.72
C ALA A 134 -10.32 17.43 5.49
N ALA A 135 -9.84 17.03 4.31
CA ALA A 135 -10.64 17.01 3.07
C ALA A 135 -11.81 16.02 3.17
N ASN A 136 -11.57 14.82 3.71
CA ASN A 136 -12.63 13.83 3.93
C ASN A 136 -13.71 14.33 4.90
N ASN A 137 -13.29 14.93 6.00
CA ASN A 137 -14.20 15.38 7.04
C ASN A 137 -14.94 16.68 6.63
N LEU A 138 -14.34 17.53 5.79
CA LEU A 138 -15.02 18.64 5.15
C LEU A 138 -16.22 18.14 4.31
N LEU A 139 -16.02 17.12 3.48
CA LEU A 139 -17.10 16.53 2.68
C LEU A 139 -18.22 15.98 3.57
N ALA A 140 -17.88 15.28 4.67
CA ALA A 140 -18.86 14.80 5.65
C ALA A 140 -19.65 15.95 6.31
N ALA A 141 -18.96 17.02 6.69
CA ALA A 141 -19.59 18.19 7.27
C ALA A 141 -20.52 18.92 6.27
N MET A 142 -20.10 19.06 5.01
CA MET A 142 -20.92 19.66 3.95
C MET A 142 -22.17 18.83 3.65
N LEU A 143 -22.05 17.52 3.64
CA LEU A 143 -23.18 16.59 3.50
C LEU A 143 -24.22 16.76 4.60
N ASP A 144 -23.79 16.72 5.86
CA ASP A 144 -24.71 16.90 7.00
C ASP A 144 -25.30 18.31 7.06
N ASN A 145 -24.50 19.33 6.71
CA ASN A 145 -24.99 20.70 6.59
C ASN A 145 -26.04 20.86 5.48
N HIS A 146 -25.86 20.22 4.32
CA HIS A 146 -26.82 20.24 3.23
C HIS A 146 -28.18 19.68 3.68
N ILE A 147 -28.16 18.55 4.39
CA ILE A 147 -29.38 17.92 4.94
C ILE A 147 -30.04 18.88 5.96
N LYS A 148 -29.25 19.48 6.86
CA LYS A 148 -29.73 20.42 7.87
C LYS A 148 -30.36 21.67 7.26
N GLN A 149 -29.82 22.20 6.18
CA GLN A 149 -30.24 23.45 5.55
C GLN A 149 -31.36 23.29 4.50
N GLY A 150 -32.12 22.19 4.58
CA GLY A 150 -33.31 21.99 3.75
C GLY A 150 -33.22 20.87 2.73
N ASN A 151 -32.05 20.20 2.60
CA ASN A 151 -31.89 18.99 1.80
C ASN A 151 -32.44 19.09 0.35
N ALA A 152 -32.04 20.15 -0.35
CA ALA A 152 -32.54 20.42 -1.71
C ALA A 152 -32.29 19.28 -2.71
N LEU A 153 -31.23 18.48 -2.50
CA LEU A 153 -30.91 17.29 -3.30
C LEU A 153 -31.78 16.07 -2.95
N GLY A 154 -32.59 16.12 -1.89
CA GLY A 154 -33.44 15.01 -1.47
C GLY A 154 -32.66 13.78 -1.02
N ILE A 155 -31.53 13.97 -0.33
CA ILE A 155 -30.69 12.89 0.20
C ILE A 155 -31.47 12.12 1.28
N ASP A 156 -31.54 10.78 1.16
CA ASP A 156 -32.09 9.91 2.19
C ASP A 156 -31.05 9.70 3.31
N PRO A 157 -31.24 10.22 4.52
CA PRO A 157 -30.24 10.10 5.62
C PRO A 157 -29.90 8.65 6.00
N ARG A 158 -30.77 7.68 5.64
CA ARG A 158 -30.55 6.25 5.87
C ARG A 158 -29.67 5.59 4.79
N ARG A 159 -29.34 6.34 3.74
CA ARG A 159 -28.58 5.87 2.56
C ARG A 159 -27.28 6.62 2.37
N ILE A 160 -26.79 7.27 3.42
CA ILE A 160 -25.48 7.90 3.42
C ILE A 160 -24.43 6.79 3.49
N THR A 161 -23.44 6.85 2.60
CA THR A 161 -22.34 5.89 2.51
C THR A 161 -21.00 6.51 2.94
N TRP A 162 -20.96 7.82 3.09
CA TRP A 162 -19.78 8.58 3.45
C TRP A 162 -19.60 8.65 4.96
N LYS A 163 -18.41 8.27 5.43
CA LYS A 163 -18.02 8.33 6.84
C LYS A 163 -16.97 9.40 7.08
N ARG A 164 -16.79 9.77 8.33
CA ARG A 164 -15.65 10.56 8.79
C ARG A 164 -14.40 9.71 8.88
N VAL A 165 -13.24 10.34 9.05
CA VAL A 165 -11.98 9.62 9.24
C VAL A 165 -11.17 10.22 10.38
N VAL A 166 -10.32 9.36 10.96
CA VAL A 166 -9.25 9.73 11.89
C VAL A 166 -8.07 8.78 11.65
N ASP A 167 -6.86 9.30 11.68
CA ASP A 167 -5.67 8.46 11.48
C ASP A 167 -5.20 7.85 12.80
N MET A 168 -6.06 7.02 13.39
CA MET A 168 -5.79 6.29 14.63
C MET A 168 -6.60 4.99 14.67
N ASN A 169 -6.07 3.97 15.37
CA ASN A 169 -6.81 2.74 15.63
C ASN A 169 -7.79 2.95 16.79
N ASP A 170 -9.06 3.18 16.49
CA ASP A 170 -10.09 3.42 17.51
C ASP A 170 -11.38 2.64 17.22
N ARG A 171 -11.52 1.44 17.80
CA ARG A 171 -12.70 0.61 17.62
C ARG A 171 -13.99 1.22 18.16
N GLN A 172 -13.90 2.19 19.07
CA GLN A 172 -15.06 2.85 19.66
C GLN A 172 -15.79 3.72 18.64
N LEU A 173 -15.08 4.18 17.61
CA LEU A 173 -15.63 5.05 16.56
C LEU A 173 -16.21 4.30 15.36
N ARG A 174 -16.22 2.97 15.33
CA ARG A 174 -16.73 2.18 14.18
C ARG A 174 -18.18 2.48 13.85
N ASN A 175 -19.02 2.60 14.89
CA ASN A 175 -20.42 2.95 14.76
C ASN A 175 -20.77 3.94 15.87
N ILE A 176 -21.30 5.10 15.47
CA ILE A 176 -21.68 6.18 16.37
C ILE A 176 -23.07 6.71 15.97
N VAL A 177 -23.67 7.50 16.83
CA VAL A 177 -24.81 8.35 16.48
C VAL A 177 -24.34 9.79 16.46
N CYS A 178 -24.47 10.46 15.33
CA CYS A 178 -24.16 11.89 15.19
C CYS A 178 -25.43 12.74 15.14
N GLY A 179 -25.31 14.07 15.25
CA GLY A 179 -26.42 15.02 15.14
C GLY A 179 -27.31 15.14 16.38
N LEU A 180 -26.88 14.60 17.54
CA LEU A 180 -27.63 14.74 18.81
C LEU A 180 -27.58 16.19 19.33
N GLY A 181 -28.52 16.54 20.25
CA GLY A 181 -28.60 17.86 20.88
C GLY A 181 -29.74 18.73 20.33
N GLY A 182 -30.68 18.11 19.66
CA GLY A 182 -31.93 18.75 19.19
C GLY A 182 -31.82 19.47 17.85
N VAL A 183 -32.87 20.12 17.44
CA VAL A 183 -33.06 20.71 16.11
C VAL A 183 -31.95 21.70 15.71
N ALA A 184 -31.33 22.37 16.68
CA ALA A 184 -30.28 23.33 16.42
C ALA A 184 -29.00 22.67 15.85
N ASN A 185 -28.71 21.40 16.21
CA ASN A 185 -27.48 20.74 15.83
C ASN A 185 -27.55 20.02 14.48
N GLY A 186 -28.62 19.30 14.20
CA GLY A 186 -28.73 18.55 12.96
C GLY A 186 -29.76 17.45 13.01
N MET A 187 -29.66 16.48 12.13
CA MET A 187 -30.50 15.30 12.06
C MET A 187 -29.74 14.09 12.66
N PRO A 188 -30.28 13.47 13.75
CA PRO A 188 -29.68 12.27 14.30
C PRO A 188 -29.63 11.14 13.26
N ARG A 189 -28.45 10.55 13.07
CA ARG A 189 -28.26 9.40 12.18
C ARG A 189 -27.11 8.52 12.64
N GLU A 190 -27.09 7.29 12.16
CA GLU A 190 -25.89 6.44 12.27
C GLU A 190 -24.76 7.01 11.42
N ASP A 191 -23.55 6.96 11.94
CA ASP A 191 -22.31 7.32 11.29
C ASP A 191 -21.18 6.43 11.82
N GLY A 192 -19.95 6.70 11.44
CA GLY A 192 -18.77 6.05 11.95
C GLY A 192 -17.53 6.74 11.43
N PHE A 193 -16.38 6.25 11.89
CA PHE A 193 -15.09 6.67 11.39
C PHE A 193 -14.38 5.48 10.74
N ASP A 194 -13.78 5.73 9.59
CA ASP A 194 -12.76 4.86 9.02
C ASP A 194 -11.37 5.42 9.37
N ILE A 195 -10.33 4.60 9.34
CA ILE A 195 -8.97 5.11 9.43
C ILE A 195 -8.63 5.86 8.13
N THR A 196 -7.88 6.96 8.22
CA THR A 196 -7.60 7.83 7.08
C THR A 196 -7.08 7.08 5.85
N VAL A 197 -6.23 6.07 6.04
CA VAL A 197 -5.66 5.24 4.97
C VAL A 197 -6.65 4.28 4.29
N ALA A 198 -7.86 4.12 4.86
CA ALA A 198 -8.95 3.36 4.26
C ALA A 198 -9.94 4.25 3.49
N SER A 199 -9.78 5.57 3.53
CA SER A 199 -10.68 6.52 2.88
C SER A 199 -10.57 6.49 1.36
N GLU A 200 -11.67 6.80 0.68
CA GLU A 200 -11.65 7.00 -0.77
C GLU A 200 -10.85 8.25 -1.17
N VAL A 201 -10.77 9.27 -0.30
CA VAL A 201 -9.91 10.45 -0.54
C VAL A 201 -8.45 10.04 -0.64
N MET A 202 -7.96 9.14 0.23
CA MET A 202 -6.60 8.58 0.14
C MET A 202 -6.40 7.85 -1.20
N ALA A 203 -7.37 7.06 -1.65
CA ALA A 203 -7.27 6.34 -2.91
C ALA A 203 -7.27 7.30 -4.12
N CYS A 204 -8.15 8.31 -4.13
CA CYS A 204 -8.16 9.38 -5.14
C CYS A 204 -6.82 10.11 -5.21
N PHE A 205 -6.29 10.49 -4.05
CA PHE A 205 -5.01 11.17 -3.91
C PHE A 205 -3.84 10.34 -4.47
N CYS A 206 -3.79 9.05 -4.13
CA CYS A 206 -2.73 8.16 -4.58
C CYS A 206 -2.80 7.79 -6.07
N LEU A 207 -3.99 7.84 -6.69
CA LEU A 207 -4.18 7.51 -8.11
C LEU A 207 -4.21 8.76 -9.01
N ALA A 208 -4.23 9.95 -8.43
CA ALA A 208 -4.20 11.19 -9.20
C ALA A 208 -2.88 11.39 -9.95
N THR A 209 -3.00 11.90 -11.18
CA THR A 209 -1.86 12.23 -12.06
C THR A 209 -1.58 13.74 -12.16
N SER A 210 -2.46 14.56 -11.59
CA SER A 210 -2.34 16.02 -11.51
C SER A 210 -3.33 16.59 -10.51
N ILE A 211 -3.21 17.88 -10.16
CA ILE A 211 -4.20 18.59 -9.35
C ILE A 211 -5.58 18.61 -10.04
N ALA A 212 -5.62 18.78 -11.35
CA ALA A 212 -6.87 18.77 -12.11
C ALA A 212 -7.53 17.38 -12.09
N ASP A 213 -6.76 16.30 -12.24
CA ASP A 213 -7.26 14.93 -12.11
C ASP A 213 -7.72 14.64 -10.68
N LEU A 214 -6.97 15.09 -9.65
CA LEU A 214 -7.39 14.98 -8.26
C LEU A 214 -8.76 15.63 -8.04
N LYS A 215 -8.95 16.86 -8.49
CA LYS A 215 -10.22 17.59 -8.38
C LYS A 215 -11.36 16.83 -9.06
N ALA A 216 -11.12 16.32 -10.27
CA ALA A 216 -12.12 15.55 -11.01
C ALA A 216 -12.47 14.23 -10.29
N ARG A 217 -11.49 13.54 -9.70
CA ARG A 217 -11.69 12.33 -8.90
C ARG A 217 -12.51 12.64 -7.65
N LEU A 218 -12.13 13.65 -6.89
CA LEU A 218 -12.87 14.06 -5.68
C LEU A 218 -14.33 14.39 -5.99
N GLY A 219 -14.61 15.08 -7.11
CA GLY A 219 -15.97 15.41 -7.53
C GLY A 219 -16.86 14.18 -7.79
N ARG A 220 -16.27 13.06 -8.26
CA ARG A 220 -17.01 11.82 -8.53
C ARG A 220 -17.33 10.98 -7.31
N ILE A 221 -16.77 11.27 -6.14
CA ILE A 221 -17.03 10.52 -4.89
C ILE A 221 -18.53 10.49 -4.61
N VAL A 222 -19.09 9.29 -4.47
CA VAL A 222 -20.51 9.10 -4.09
C VAL A 222 -20.64 9.14 -2.58
N VAL A 223 -21.41 10.10 -2.06
CA VAL A 223 -21.59 10.31 -0.61
C VAL A 223 -22.84 9.64 -0.04
N GLY A 224 -23.79 9.30 -0.89
CA GLY A 224 -25.05 8.67 -0.52
C GLY A 224 -26.03 8.66 -1.68
N TYR A 225 -27.30 8.44 -1.37
CA TYR A 225 -28.37 8.33 -2.37
C TYR A 225 -29.57 9.14 -1.95
N THR A 226 -30.32 9.63 -2.93
CA THR A 226 -31.62 10.29 -2.74
C THR A 226 -32.71 9.29 -2.34
N PHE A 227 -33.90 9.77 -2.00
CA PHE A 227 -35.04 8.91 -1.68
C PHE A 227 -35.44 8.01 -2.84
N ASP A 228 -35.27 8.43 -4.09
CA ASP A 228 -35.48 7.65 -5.31
C ASP A 228 -34.25 6.82 -5.73
N ARG A 229 -33.18 6.79 -4.91
CA ARG A 229 -31.95 6.01 -5.07
C ARG A 229 -30.99 6.52 -6.15
N THR A 230 -31.11 7.75 -6.56
CA THR A 230 -30.10 8.41 -7.41
C THR A 230 -28.84 8.67 -6.58
N PRO A 231 -27.63 8.35 -7.06
CA PRO A 231 -26.40 8.66 -6.35
C PRO A 231 -26.20 10.18 -6.25
N VAL A 232 -25.72 10.63 -5.11
CA VAL A 232 -25.30 12.01 -4.85
C VAL A 232 -23.81 12.03 -4.69
N THR A 233 -23.14 12.95 -5.38
CA THR A 233 -21.68 13.06 -5.43
C THR A 233 -21.17 14.27 -4.66
N ALA A 234 -19.85 14.32 -4.43
CA ALA A 234 -19.20 15.50 -3.87
C ALA A 234 -19.33 16.73 -4.79
N HIS A 235 -19.46 16.51 -6.11
CA HIS A 235 -19.72 17.59 -7.07
C HIS A 235 -21.11 18.20 -6.88
N ASP A 236 -22.13 17.39 -6.62
CA ASP A 236 -23.49 17.87 -6.34
C ASP A 236 -23.56 18.76 -5.08
N LEU A 237 -22.62 18.52 -4.14
CA LEU A 237 -22.42 19.34 -2.94
C LEU A 237 -21.44 20.50 -3.14
N HIS A 238 -20.86 20.66 -4.34
CA HIS A 238 -19.83 21.65 -4.65
C HIS A 238 -18.59 21.59 -3.73
N ALA A 239 -18.20 20.39 -3.27
CA ALA A 239 -17.16 20.20 -2.27
C ALA A 239 -15.76 20.02 -2.88
N GLU A 240 -15.64 19.56 -4.12
CA GLU A 240 -14.39 19.15 -4.75
C GLU A 240 -13.35 20.25 -4.83
N GLY A 241 -13.80 21.50 -5.00
CA GLY A 241 -12.89 22.67 -5.05
C GLY A 241 -12.19 22.92 -3.72
N ALA A 242 -12.96 22.95 -2.62
CA ALA A 242 -12.44 23.15 -1.26
C ALA A 242 -11.60 21.94 -0.78
N MET A 243 -12.02 20.73 -1.11
CA MET A 243 -11.22 19.51 -0.83
C MET A 243 -9.87 19.57 -1.55
N THR A 244 -9.85 19.98 -2.83
CA THR A 244 -8.61 20.10 -3.60
C THR A 244 -7.71 21.19 -3.03
N ALA A 245 -8.26 22.30 -2.55
CA ALA A 245 -7.51 23.38 -1.90
C ALA A 245 -6.78 22.89 -0.64
N LEU A 246 -7.41 22.02 0.17
CA LEU A 246 -6.78 21.38 1.31
C LEU A 246 -5.63 20.43 0.92
N LEU A 247 -5.70 19.84 -0.26
CA LEU A 247 -4.76 18.83 -0.75
C LEU A 247 -3.69 19.36 -1.70
N LYS A 248 -3.73 20.66 -2.05
CA LYS A 248 -2.88 21.23 -3.11
C LYS A 248 -1.37 21.09 -2.85
N ASP A 249 -0.96 21.23 -1.61
CA ASP A 249 0.46 21.10 -1.22
C ASP A 249 0.81 19.63 -0.95
N ALA A 250 -0.14 18.88 -0.40
CA ALA A 250 0.02 17.45 -0.12
C ALA A 250 0.33 16.62 -1.38
N ILE A 251 -0.21 16.99 -2.56
CA ILE A 251 -0.05 16.20 -3.79
C ILE A 251 1.39 16.08 -4.29
N SER A 252 2.26 16.99 -3.88
CA SER A 252 3.70 16.94 -4.19
C SER A 252 4.40 15.90 -3.32
N PRO A 253 5.14 14.94 -3.91
CA PRO A 253 5.79 13.86 -3.17
C PRO A 253 6.88 14.35 -2.22
N ASN A 254 7.03 13.65 -1.10
CA ASN A 254 8.03 13.94 -0.08
C ASN A 254 9.36 13.27 -0.41
N LEU A 255 10.41 14.07 -0.59
CA LEU A 255 11.78 13.62 -0.78
C LEU A 255 12.48 13.51 0.58
N VAL A 256 13.07 12.36 0.81
CA VAL A 256 13.91 11.99 1.96
C VAL A 256 15.08 11.12 1.46
N GLN A 257 15.80 10.46 2.34
CA GLN A 257 16.96 9.65 2.01
C GLN A 257 17.00 8.36 2.84
N THR A 258 17.78 7.38 2.38
CA THR A 258 18.14 6.20 3.19
C THR A 258 19.32 6.53 4.10
N LEU A 259 19.69 5.60 4.98
CA LEU A 259 20.93 5.69 5.77
C LEU A 259 22.19 5.81 4.90
N GLU A 260 22.17 5.28 3.69
CA GLU A 260 23.26 5.36 2.69
C GLU A 260 23.06 6.50 1.69
N HIS A 261 22.11 7.41 1.97
CA HIS A 261 21.83 8.62 1.17
C HIS A 261 21.19 8.35 -0.19
N THR A 262 20.65 7.16 -0.44
CA THR A 262 19.81 6.92 -1.63
C THR A 262 18.54 7.76 -1.54
N PRO A 263 18.18 8.53 -2.59
CA PRO A 263 16.96 9.33 -2.60
C PRO A 263 15.71 8.46 -2.49
N ALA A 264 14.76 8.89 -1.65
CA ALA A 264 13.49 8.18 -1.45
C ALA A 264 12.31 9.15 -1.48
N PHE A 265 11.29 8.82 -2.27
CA PHE A 265 9.99 9.45 -2.22
C PHE A 265 9.06 8.65 -1.34
N VAL A 266 8.55 9.26 -0.28
CA VAL A 266 7.56 8.65 0.63
C VAL A 266 6.27 9.44 0.52
N HIS A 267 5.20 8.83 -0.02
CA HIS A 267 4.00 9.59 -0.37
C HIS A 267 2.76 8.73 -0.52
N GLY A 268 1.72 9.03 0.24
CA GLY A 268 0.47 8.30 0.29
C GLY A 268 0.61 6.89 0.88
N GLY A 269 -0.46 6.34 1.45
CA GLY A 269 -0.39 5.07 2.16
C GLY A 269 -1.72 4.30 2.23
N PRO A 270 -2.41 4.03 1.11
CA PRO A 270 -3.67 3.31 1.15
C PRO A 270 -3.47 1.86 1.59
N PHE A 271 -4.41 1.31 2.37
CA PHE A 271 -4.37 -0.08 2.78
C PHE A 271 -4.57 -1.04 1.59
N ALA A 272 -3.78 -2.12 1.56
CA ALA A 272 -3.80 -3.10 0.45
C ALA A 272 -4.94 -4.13 0.53
N ASN A 273 -5.62 -4.25 1.65
CA ASN A 273 -6.76 -5.16 1.81
C ASN A 273 -8.11 -4.52 1.50
N ILE A 274 -8.15 -3.23 1.20
CA ILE A 274 -9.37 -2.47 0.93
C ILE A 274 -9.22 -1.43 -0.18
N ALA A 275 -7.99 -1.04 -0.49
CA ALA A 275 -7.61 -0.14 -1.58
C ALA A 275 -6.43 -0.76 -2.35
N HIS A 276 -5.80 0.00 -3.25
CA HIS A 276 -4.75 -0.54 -4.12
C HIS A 276 -3.39 -0.78 -3.43
N GLY A 277 -3.19 -0.31 -2.18
CA GLY A 277 -2.07 -0.72 -1.34
C GLY A 277 -0.68 -0.33 -1.81
N CYS A 278 -0.56 0.72 -2.62
CA CYS A 278 0.69 1.21 -3.18
C CYS A 278 0.86 2.70 -2.89
N ASN A 279 2.10 3.18 -2.92
CA ASN A 279 2.38 4.62 -2.88
C ASN A 279 1.71 5.35 -4.06
N SER A 280 1.72 6.69 -4.02
CA SER A 280 1.06 7.49 -5.04
C SER A 280 1.65 7.28 -6.45
N VAL A 281 0.82 7.50 -7.47
CA VAL A 281 1.25 7.60 -8.87
C VAL A 281 2.25 8.75 -9.03
N MET A 282 2.00 9.88 -8.36
CA MET A 282 2.89 11.05 -8.43
C MET A 282 4.31 10.74 -7.95
N ALA A 283 4.47 10.04 -6.82
CA ALA A 283 5.80 9.65 -6.32
C ALA A 283 6.52 8.70 -7.28
N THR A 284 5.82 7.71 -7.82
CA THR A 284 6.40 6.78 -8.80
C THR A 284 6.77 7.50 -10.10
N ASP A 285 5.91 8.40 -10.60
CA ASP A 285 6.16 9.19 -11.81
C ASP A 285 7.39 10.09 -11.67
N VAL A 286 7.48 10.83 -10.56
CA VAL A 286 8.63 11.69 -10.25
C VAL A 286 9.91 10.86 -10.13
N ALA A 287 9.87 9.74 -9.41
CA ALA A 287 11.02 8.85 -9.27
C ALA A 287 11.50 8.33 -10.64
N MET A 288 10.56 7.94 -11.54
CA MET A 288 10.89 7.44 -12.87
C MET A 288 11.46 8.53 -13.81
N LYS A 289 11.15 9.79 -13.56
CA LYS A 289 11.71 10.93 -14.29
C LYS A 289 13.12 11.28 -13.84
N LEU A 290 13.46 11.02 -12.58
CA LEU A 290 14.69 11.47 -11.95
C LEU A 290 15.77 10.38 -11.83
N GLY A 291 15.39 9.13 -11.64
CA GLY A 291 16.29 7.99 -11.54
C GLY A 291 16.55 7.25 -12.86
N ASP A 292 17.38 6.22 -12.79
CA ASP A 292 17.55 5.20 -13.84
C ASP A 292 16.91 3.87 -13.41
N TYR A 293 16.83 3.62 -12.11
CA TYR A 293 16.13 2.50 -11.48
C TYR A 293 15.22 3.02 -10.38
N VAL A 294 13.97 2.59 -10.39
CA VAL A 294 12.99 2.92 -9.33
C VAL A 294 12.58 1.64 -8.63
N VAL A 295 12.80 1.59 -7.32
CA VAL A 295 12.35 0.49 -6.47
C VAL A 295 11.08 0.94 -5.75
N THR A 296 9.99 0.22 -5.96
CA THR A 296 8.70 0.46 -5.29
C THR A 296 8.15 -0.82 -4.71
N GLU A 297 7.20 -0.70 -3.79
CA GLU A 297 6.60 -1.87 -3.14
C GLU A 297 5.09 -1.89 -3.23
N ALA A 298 4.51 -3.09 -3.08
CA ALA A 298 3.09 -3.31 -2.90
C ALA A 298 2.78 -3.99 -1.57
N GLY A 299 1.67 -3.60 -0.93
CA GLY A 299 1.31 -4.08 0.41
C GLY A 299 0.92 -5.55 0.45
N PHE A 300 1.22 -6.25 1.54
CA PHE A 300 0.94 -7.67 1.77
C PHE A 300 1.60 -8.62 0.75
N GLY A 301 0.96 -9.75 0.43
CA GLY A 301 1.44 -10.71 -0.54
C GLY A 301 1.17 -10.31 -1.99
N ALA A 302 1.80 -11.01 -2.92
CA ALA A 302 1.67 -10.71 -4.35
C ALA A 302 0.24 -10.96 -4.87
N ASP A 303 -0.50 -11.84 -4.23
CA ASP A 303 -1.91 -12.11 -4.53
C ASP A 303 -2.85 -10.94 -4.24
N LEU A 304 -2.45 -10.00 -3.38
CA LEU A 304 -3.21 -8.80 -3.04
C LEU A 304 -2.53 -7.53 -3.55
N GLY A 305 -1.34 -7.24 -3.04
CA GLY A 305 -0.68 -5.98 -3.32
C GLY A 305 -0.13 -5.89 -4.74
N ALA A 306 0.61 -6.90 -5.20
CA ALA A 306 1.15 -6.89 -6.56
C ALA A 306 0.04 -7.01 -7.62
N GLU A 307 -1.00 -7.80 -7.37
CA GLU A 307 -2.18 -7.85 -8.23
C GLU A 307 -2.76 -6.44 -8.44
N LYS A 308 -3.04 -5.71 -7.34
CA LYS A 308 -3.59 -4.35 -7.42
C LYS A 308 -2.63 -3.32 -7.99
N PHE A 309 -1.34 -3.48 -7.75
CA PHE A 309 -0.32 -2.67 -8.39
C PHE A 309 -0.39 -2.82 -9.91
N CYS A 310 -0.47 -4.05 -10.42
CA CYS A 310 -0.55 -4.36 -11.85
C CYS A 310 -1.91 -3.98 -12.46
N ASP A 311 -3.01 -4.44 -11.86
CA ASP A 311 -4.34 -4.32 -12.44
C ASP A 311 -5.02 -2.97 -12.18
N ILE A 312 -4.62 -2.24 -11.13
CA ILE A 312 -5.18 -0.92 -10.82
C ILE A 312 -4.16 0.19 -11.12
N LYS A 313 -3.05 0.24 -10.37
CA LYS A 313 -2.10 1.36 -10.46
C LYS A 313 -1.42 1.43 -11.83
N CYS A 314 -0.83 0.33 -12.30
CA CYS A 314 -0.15 0.29 -13.59
C CYS A 314 -1.12 0.56 -14.74
N ARG A 315 -2.31 -0.03 -14.71
CA ARG A 315 -3.36 0.21 -15.70
C ARG A 315 -3.75 1.70 -15.78
N MET A 316 -4.02 2.34 -14.64
CA MET A 316 -4.48 3.73 -14.61
C MET A 316 -3.38 4.74 -14.93
N ALA A 317 -2.13 4.44 -14.59
CA ALA A 317 -1.01 5.36 -14.72
C ALA A 317 -0.12 5.09 -15.95
N GLY A 318 -0.43 4.05 -16.74
CA GLY A 318 0.39 3.64 -17.87
C GLY A 318 1.82 3.27 -17.44
N LEU A 319 1.94 2.50 -16.34
CA LEU A 319 3.22 2.03 -15.84
C LEU A 319 3.50 0.61 -16.33
N THR A 320 4.75 0.33 -16.65
CA THR A 320 5.21 -1.00 -17.04
C THR A 320 6.40 -1.39 -16.16
N PRO A 321 6.23 -2.33 -15.21
CA PRO A 321 7.35 -2.85 -14.44
C PRO A 321 8.36 -3.60 -15.31
N SER A 322 9.64 -3.46 -14.99
CA SER A 322 10.74 -4.12 -15.71
C SER A 322 11.14 -5.44 -15.04
N ALA A 323 11.00 -5.53 -13.72
CA ALA A 323 11.30 -6.73 -12.95
C ALA A 323 10.47 -6.77 -11.66
N CYS A 324 10.35 -7.96 -11.08
CA CYS A 324 9.66 -8.21 -9.82
C CYS A 324 10.59 -8.96 -8.86
N VAL A 325 10.65 -8.49 -7.61
CA VAL A 325 11.30 -9.16 -6.50
C VAL A 325 10.23 -9.74 -5.59
N VAL A 326 10.22 -11.06 -5.39
CA VAL A 326 9.33 -11.73 -4.45
C VAL A 326 10.09 -12.04 -3.18
N VAL A 327 9.79 -11.33 -2.11
CA VAL A 327 10.42 -11.52 -0.80
C VAL A 327 9.79 -12.71 -0.09
N ALA A 328 10.63 -13.59 0.42
CA ALA A 328 10.24 -14.71 1.27
C ALA A 328 11.11 -14.76 2.53
N THR A 329 10.57 -15.35 3.60
CA THR A 329 11.33 -15.71 4.79
C THR A 329 11.15 -17.20 5.06
N VAL A 330 12.20 -17.86 5.56
CA VAL A 330 12.13 -19.26 6.00
C VAL A 330 11.01 -19.42 7.04
N ARG A 331 10.86 -18.46 7.94
CA ARG A 331 9.80 -18.45 8.97
C ARG A 331 8.40 -18.45 8.36
N ALA A 332 8.15 -17.60 7.37
CA ALA A 332 6.83 -17.54 6.72
C ALA A 332 6.53 -18.81 5.93
N LEU A 333 7.52 -19.39 5.28
CA LEU A 333 7.37 -20.66 4.57
C LEU A 333 7.06 -21.81 5.54
N LYS A 334 7.81 -21.93 6.66
CA LYS A 334 7.48 -22.91 7.71
C LYS A 334 6.08 -22.70 8.30
N HIS A 335 5.66 -21.45 8.49
CA HIS A 335 4.30 -21.15 8.94
C HIS A 335 3.24 -21.62 7.92
N ASN A 336 3.47 -21.35 6.64
CA ASN A 336 2.62 -21.86 5.55
C ASN A 336 2.63 -23.41 5.44
N GLY A 337 3.68 -24.06 5.93
CA GLY A 337 3.79 -25.51 6.10
C GLY A 337 3.20 -26.05 7.40
N GLY A 338 2.52 -25.20 8.20
CA GLY A 338 1.77 -25.61 9.39
C GLY A 338 2.51 -25.44 10.73
N VAL A 339 3.72 -24.88 10.77
CA VAL A 339 4.44 -24.65 12.03
C VAL A 339 3.78 -23.50 12.83
N PRO A 340 3.52 -23.71 14.13
CA PRO A 340 2.98 -22.65 14.98
C PRO A 340 4.02 -21.55 15.20
N LYS A 341 3.54 -20.30 15.41
CA LYS A 341 4.38 -19.11 15.51
C LYS A 341 5.48 -19.19 16.57
N THR A 342 5.26 -19.97 17.62
CA THR A 342 6.20 -20.13 18.73
C THR A 342 7.41 -21.01 18.40
N ALA A 343 7.36 -21.80 17.31
CA ALA A 343 8.39 -22.76 16.91
C ALA A 343 9.08 -22.39 15.57
N LEU A 344 8.85 -21.20 15.03
CA LEU A 344 9.40 -20.78 13.73
C LEU A 344 10.93 -20.56 13.71
N SER A 345 11.56 -20.49 14.88
CA SER A 345 13.02 -20.33 15.02
C SER A 345 13.78 -21.66 14.96
N GLU A 346 13.08 -22.79 15.07
CA GLU A 346 13.67 -24.13 15.03
C GLU A 346 13.77 -24.61 13.60
N GLU A 347 14.85 -25.34 13.24
CA GLU A 347 14.98 -25.96 11.94
C GLU A 347 13.86 -26.96 11.70
N ASN A 348 13.20 -26.86 10.52
CA ASN A 348 12.16 -27.79 10.13
C ASN A 348 12.04 -27.87 8.61
N LEU A 349 12.85 -28.74 8.00
CA LEU A 349 12.89 -28.91 6.55
C LEU A 349 11.59 -29.49 5.98
N GLU A 350 10.91 -30.39 6.70
CA GLU A 350 9.66 -30.99 6.26
C GLU A 350 8.56 -29.92 6.14
N ALA A 351 8.39 -29.11 7.16
CA ALA A 351 7.43 -28.02 7.14
C ALA A 351 7.80 -26.93 6.13
N LEU A 352 9.10 -26.65 5.98
CA LEU A 352 9.59 -25.72 4.97
C LEU A 352 9.23 -26.21 3.56
N GLU A 353 9.46 -27.49 3.26
CA GLU A 353 9.10 -28.09 1.97
C GLU A 353 7.58 -28.05 1.75
N ALA A 354 6.79 -28.35 2.78
CA ALA A 354 5.32 -28.26 2.72
C ALA A 354 4.81 -26.84 2.47
N GLY A 355 5.56 -25.80 2.90
CA GLY A 355 5.21 -24.40 2.68
C GLY A 355 5.70 -23.82 1.36
N MET A 356 6.65 -24.46 0.68
CA MET A 356 7.20 -23.98 -0.60
C MET A 356 6.15 -23.71 -1.68
N PRO A 357 5.06 -24.46 -1.82
CA PRO A 357 4.01 -24.19 -2.81
C PRO A 357 3.43 -22.76 -2.70
N ASN A 358 3.44 -22.14 -1.51
CA ASN A 358 3.01 -20.74 -1.36
C ASN A 358 3.93 -19.78 -2.15
N LEU A 359 5.24 -19.89 -1.97
CA LEU A 359 6.21 -19.08 -2.71
C LEU A 359 6.14 -19.37 -4.22
N LEU A 360 6.14 -20.62 -4.61
CA LEU A 360 6.16 -21.01 -6.02
C LEU A 360 4.92 -20.51 -6.75
N ARG A 361 3.74 -20.51 -6.12
CA ARG A 361 2.50 -19.95 -6.69
C ARG A 361 2.60 -18.43 -6.88
N HIS A 362 3.14 -17.68 -5.91
CA HIS A 362 3.36 -16.25 -6.08
C HIS A 362 4.32 -15.94 -7.22
N VAL A 363 5.43 -16.68 -7.31
CA VAL A 363 6.41 -16.54 -8.40
C VAL A 363 5.78 -16.85 -9.77
N THR A 364 5.04 -17.97 -9.87
CA THR A 364 4.33 -18.35 -11.09
C THR A 364 3.32 -17.28 -11.52
N ASN A 365 2.55 -16.74 -10.58
CA ASN A 365 1.62 -15.66 -10.89
C ASN A 365 2.33 -14.43 -11.47
N MET A 366 3.44 -14.00 -10.88
CA MET A 366 4.16 -12.83 -11.39
C MET A 366 4.75 -13.07 -12.78
N ARG A 367 5.20 -14.29 -13.07
CA ARG A 367 5.75 -14.66 -14.39
C ARG A 367 4.69 -14.91 -15.44
N GLU A 368 3.69 -15.73 -15.13
CA GLU A 368 2.77 -16.27 -16.13
C GLU A 368 1.47 -15.45 -16.27
N VAL A 369 1.01 -14.84 -15.16
CA VAL A 369 -0.19 -14.00 -15.19
C VAL A 369 0.16 -12.57 -15.56
N PHE A 370 1.26 -12.03 -15.01
CA PHE A 370 1.67 -10.64 -15.21
C PHE A 370 2.85 -10.45 -16.17
N GLY A 371 3.49 -11.52 -16.65
CA GLY A 371 4.54 -11.47 -17.68
C GLY A 371 5.83 -10.79 -17.23
N LEU A 372 6.17 -10.82 -15.94
CA LEU A 372 7.32 -10.12 -15.38
C LEU A 372 8.54 -11.05 -15.20
N PRO A 373 9.76 -10.59 -15.48
CA PRO A 373 10.98 -11.23 -14.99
C PRO A 373 11.00 -11.21 -13.45
N VAL A 374 11.31 -12.35 -12.80
CA VAL A 374 11.20 -12.51 -11.33
C VAL A 374 12.50 -13.03 -10.73
N VAL A 375 12.89 -12.47 -9.60
CA VAL A 375 13.86 -13.02 -8.65
C VAL A 375 13.22 -13.19 -7.28
N VAL A 376 13.61 -14.25 -6.56
CA VAL A 376 13.24 -14.45 -5.15
C VAL A 376 14.32 -13.86 -4.25
N ALA A 377 13.93 -13.00 -3.31
CA ALA A 377 14.79 -12.50 -2.25
C ALA A 377 14.46 -13.23 -0.94
N ILE A 378 15.40 -13.98 -0.39
CA ILE A 378 15.26 -14.54 0.94
C ILE A 378 15.74 -13.50 1.94
N ASN A 379 14.81 -12.89 2.69
CA ASN A 379 15.14 -12.03 3.82
C ASN A 379 15.57 -12.92 4.98
N ALA A 380 16.89 -13.10 5.12
CA ALA A 380 17.48 -14.06 6.04
C ALA A 380 17.51 -13.56 7.49
N PHE A 381 17.23 -14.45 8.40
CA PHE A 381 17.37 -14.24 9.85
C PHE A 381 18.54 -15.05 10.41
N PRO A 382 19.18 -14.60 11.50
CA PRO A 382 20.30 -15.33 12.12
C PRO A 382 19.97 -16.77 12.57
N THR A 383 18.68 -17.10 12.68
CA THR A 383 18.19 -18.43 13.06
C THR A 383 17.96 -19.37 11.89
N ASP A 384 18.01 -18.86 10.66
CA ASP A 384 17.81 -19.67 9.46
C ASP A 384 19.04 -20.54 9.22
N THR A 385 18.84 -21.85 9.05
CA THR A 385 19.94 -22.77 8.84
C THR A 385 20.37 -22.84 7.38
N ARG A 386 21.60 -23.23 7.12
CA ARG A 386 22.10 -23.41 5.75
C ARG A 386 21.24 -24.42 4.98
N ALA A 387 20.82 -25.51 5.63
CA ALA A 387 19.99 -26.53 5.00
C ALA A 387 18.61 -25.98 4.58
N GLU A 388 18.00 -25.09 5.39
CA GLU A 388 16.75 -24.42 5.04
C GLU A 388 16.92 -23.48 3.84
N LEU A 389 18.00 -22.68 3.82
CA LEU A 389 18.28 -21.79 2.70
C LEU A 389 18.54 -22.55 1.39
N ASP A 390 19.32 -23.63 1.46
CA ASP A 390 19.63 -24.50 0.29
C ASP A 390 18.36 -25.15 -0.27
N LEU A 391 17.42 -25.55 0.60
CA LEU A 391 16.13 -26.12 0.17
C LEU A 391 15.30 -25.11 -0.62
N VAL A 392 15.17 -23.87 -0.12
CA VAL A 392 14.44 -22.81 -0.83
C VAL A 392 15.07 -22.52 -2.18
N GLU A 393 16.41 -22.41 -2.21
CA GLU A 393 17.16 -22.16 -3.45
C GLU A 393 16.96 -23.29 -4.47
N ALA A 394 17.06 -24.55 -4.04
CA ALA A 394 16.87 -25.71 -4.91
C ALA A 394 15.47 -25.73 -5.54
N LYS A 395 14.42 -25.51 -4.73
CA LYS A 395 13.03 -25.50 -5.22
C LYS A 395 12.75 -24.36 -6.20
N CYS A 396 13.32 -23.19 -5.98
CA CYS A 396 13.21 -22.07 -6.92
C CYS A 396 13.96 -22.35 -8.23
N ARG A 397 15.14 -22.95 -8.16
CA ARG A 397 15.89 -23.38 -9.36
C ARG A 397 15.15 -24.41 -10.19
N GLU A 398 14.45 -25.36 -9.56
CA GLU A 398 13.59 -26.33 -10.27
C GLU A 398 12.51 -25.60 -11.10
N LEU A 399 12.01 -24.45 -10.64
CA LEU A 399 11.08 -23.58 -11.36
C LEU A 399 11.78 -22.65 -12.39
N GLY A 400 13.11 -22.67 -12.44
CA GLY A 400 13.90 -21.78 -13.31
C GLY A 400 13.92 -20.32 -12.85
N VAL A 401 13.88 -20.08 -11.54
CA VAL A 401 13.94 -18.74 -10.93
C VAL A 401 15.15 -18.63 -10.02
N ASN A 402 15.90 -17.54 -10.18
CA ASN A 402 17.05 -17.25 -9.35
C ASN A 402 16.63 -16.78 -7.95
N VAL A 403 17.48 -17.11 -6.97
CA VAL A 403 17.32 -16.72 -5.57
C VAL A 403 18.53 -15.92 -5.16
N ALA A 404 18.30 -14.80 -4.47
CA ALA A 404 19.34 -14.02 -3.81
C ALA A 404 19.09 -13.96 -2.31
N LEU A 405 20.11 -14.20 -1.52
CA LEU A 405 20.08 -13.99 -0.08
C LEU A 405 20.13 -12.49 0.19
N SER A 406 19.23 -11.99 1.04
CA SER A 406 19.17 -10.60 1.45
C SER A 406 19.54 -10.48 2.94
N GLU A 407 20.68 -9.88 3.22
CA GLU A 407 21.17 -9.59 4.57
C GLU A 407 21.14 -8.07 4.86
N VAL A 408 20.29 -7.34 4.16
CA VAL A 408 20.26 -5.87 4.21
C VAL A 408 19.91 -5.31 5.56
N TRP A 409 19.14 -6.03 6.37
CA TRP A 409 18.85 -5.61 7.73
C TRP A 409 20.13 -5.43 8.57
N ALA A 410 21.07 -6.35 8.44
CA ALA A 410 22.32 -6.35 9.22
C ALA A 410 23.45 -5.54 8.55
N LYS A 411 23.47 -5.47 7.20
CA LYS A 411 24.61 -4.98 6.43
C LYS A 411 24.28 -3.80 5.50
N GLY A 412 23.05 -3.26 5.54
CA GLY A 412 22.64 -2.22 4.60
C GLY A 412 22.74 -2.67 3.15
N GLY A 413 23.09 -1.76 2.25
CA GLY A 413 23.21 -2.05 0.82
C GLY A 413 24.23 -3.13 0.47
N GLU A 414 25.28 -3.30 1.28
CA GLU A 414 26.25 -4.38 1.07
C GLU A 414 25.59 -5.77 1.10
N GLY A 415 24.65 -5.96 2.03
CA GLY A 415 23.90 -7.21 2.16
C GLY A 415 22.90 -7.49 1.02
N GLY A 416 22.74 -6.53 0.09
CA GLY A 416 21.84 -6.62 -1.06
C GLY A 416 22.52 -6.71 -2.42
N LEU A 417 23.85 -6.74 -2.49
CA LEU A 417 24.59 -6.65 -3.76
C LEU A 417 24.21 -7.77 -4.75
N ALA A 418 24.17 -9.02 -4.31
CA ALA A 418 23.79 -10.14 -5.17
C ALA A 418 22.36 -10.01 -5.72
N LEU A 419 21.43 -9.51 -4.89
CA LEU A 419 20.05 -9.21 -5.33
C LEU A 419 20.05 -8.07 -6.36
N ALA A 420 20.83 -7.02 -6.14
CA ALA A 420 20.91 -5.88 -7.05
C ALA A 420 21.50 -6.24 -8.41
N GLU A 421 22.56 -7.07 -8.44
CA GLU A 421 23.14 -7.59 -9.69
C GLU A 421 22.11 -8.39 -10.50
N GLU A 422 21.38 -9.28 -9.85
CA GLU A 422 20.34 -10.07 -10.51
C GLU A 422 19.18 -9.20 -11.00
N VAL A 423 18.74 -8.20 -10.22
CA VAL A 423 17.68 -7.26 -10.62
C VAL A 423 18.12 -6.43 -11.84
N VAL A 424 19.37 -5.97 -11.89
CA VAL A 424 19.92 -5.27 -13.07
C VAL A 424 19.87 -6.18 -14.29
N ARG A 425 20.30 -7.43 -14.15
CA ARG A 425 20.26 -8.43 -15.23
C ARG A 425 18.82 -8.65 -15.73
N LEU A 426 17.86 -8.82 -14.83
CA LEU A 426 16.44 -9.00 -15.18
C LEU A 426 15.84 -7.75 -15.85
N CYS A 427 16.23 -6.55 -15.45
CA CYS A 427 15.77 -5.32 -16.08
C CYS A 427 16.25 -5.14 -17.53
N ASP A 428 17.27 -5.88 -17.95
CA ASP A 428 17.75 -5.91 -19.34
C ASP A 428 17.02 -6.97 -20.19
N GLU A 429 16.26 -7.87 -19.56
CA GLU A 429 15.36 -8.80 -20.25
C GLU A 429 14.07 -8.07 -20.71
N PRO A 430 13.45 -8.49 -21.81
CA PRO A 430 12.18 -7.94 -22.22
C PRO A 430 11.09 -8.28 -21.17
N SER A 431 10.35 -7.27 -20.75
CA SER A 431 9.15 -7.45 -19.92
C SER A 431 7.94 -7.61 -20.84
N GLU A 432 7.22 -8.72 -20.70
CA GLU A 432 5.95 -8.99 -21.39
C GLU A 432 4.77 -8.61 -20.50
N PHE A 433 4.93 -7.53 -19.72
CA PHE A 433 3.95 -7.11 -18.73
C PHE A 433 2.53 -7.00 -19.31
N THR A 434 1.59 -7.63 -18.62
CA THR A 434 0.16 -7.58 -18.91
C THR A 434 -0.65 -7.54 -17.62
N GLN A 435 -1.93 -7.24 -17.73
CA GLN A 435 -2.88 -7.32 -16.62
C GLN A 435 -3.52 -8.72 -16.54
N ALA A 436 -4.05 -9.05 -15.35
CA ALA A 436 -4.72 -10.33 -15.15
C ALA A 436 -6.02 -10.47 -15.95
N TYR A 437 -6.66 -9.35 -16.33
CA TYR A 437 -7.92 -9.33 -17.07
C TYR A 437 -8.09 -8.05 -17.88
N GLU A 438 -8.93 -8.12 -18.91
CA GLU A 438 -9.43 -6.96 -19.62
C GLU A 438 -10.69 -6.40 -18.94
N LEU A 439 -10.88 -5.07 -19.02
CA LEU A 439 -12.09 -4.44 -18.49
C LEU A 439 -13.30 -4.80 -19.38
N GLY A 440 -14.44 -5.08 -18.79
CA GLY A 440 -15.63 -5.46 -19.56
C GLY A 440 -16.82 -5.97 -18.73
N GLY A 441 -16.65 -6.15 -17.43
CA GLY A 441 -17.70 -6.58 -16.52
C GLY A 441 -17.18 -6.77 -15.12
N ILE A 442 -18.01 -6.48 -14.12
CA ILE A 442 -17.61 -6.60 -12.72
C ILE A 442 -17.44 -8.08 -12.34
N ARG A 443 -18.38 -8.94 -12.75
CA ARG A 443 -18.33 -10.38 -12.46
C ARG A 443 -17.14 -11.04 -13.12
N GLU A 444 -16.93 -10.77 -14.39
CA GLU A 444 -15.87 -11.32 -15.21
C GLU A 444 -14.50 -10.95 -14.65
N SER A 445 -14.33 -9.71 -14.20
CA SER A 445 -13.08 -9.22 -13.57
C SER A 445 -12.82 -9.93 -12.23
N ILE A 446 -13.84 -10.06 -11.38
CA ILE A 446 -13.74 -10.78 -10.09
C ILE A 446 -13.40 -12.26 -10.33
N GLU A 447 -14.06 -12.92 -11.28
CA GLU A 447 -13.77 -14.32 -11.62
C GLU A 447 -12.37 -14.50 -12.21
N ALA A 448 -11.91 -13.59 -13.03
CA ALA A 448 -10.56 -13.64 -13.61
C ALA A 448 -9.49 -13.56 -12.51
N ILE A 449 -9.61 -12.61 -11.57
CA ILE A 449 -8.69 -12.52 -10.43
C ILE A 449 -8.73 -13.81 -9.59
N ALA A 450 -9.93 -14.28 -9.24
CA ALA A 450 -10.10 -15.47 -8.42
C ALA A 450 -9.48 -16.72 -9.05
N ARG A 451 -9.68 -16.93 -10.34
CA ARG A 451 -9.15 -18.10 -11.06
C ARG A 451 -7.67 -17.99 -11.38
N ARG A 452 -7.21 -16.85 -11.91
CA ARG A 452 -5.85 -16.68 -12.43
C ARG A 452 -4.83 -16.38 -11.34
N VAL A 453 -5.23 -15.57 -10.32
CA VAL A 453 -4.31 -15.12 -9.26
C VAL A 453 -4.45 -15.95 -7.99
N TYR A 454 -5.69 -16.27 -7.58
CA TYR A 454 -5.92 -17.05 -6.36
C TYR A 454 -5.96 -18.56 -6.61
N HIS A 455 -6.13 -19.00 -7.85
CA HIS A 455 -6.31 -20.40 -8.25
C HIS A 455 -7.57 -21.04 -7.64
N ALA A 456 -8.62 -20.22 -7.44
CA ALA A 456 -9.92 -20.69 -7.01
C ALA A 456 -10.67 -21.40 -8.16
N ASP A 457 -11.56 -22.35 -7.81
CA ASP A 457 -12.43 -23.03 -8.79
C ASP A 457 -13.52 -22.10 -9.36
N GLY A 458 -13.75 -20.95 -8.71
CA GLY A 458 -14.71 -19.94 -9.12
C GLY A 458 -15.13 -19.03 -7.98
N VAL A 459 -16.20 -18.26 -8.25
CA VAL A 459 -16.73 -17.26 -7.33
C VAL A 459 -18.19 -17.52 -7.05
N ASP A 460 -18.58 -17.38 -5.78
CA ASP A 460 -19.97 -17.36 -5.33
C ASP A 460 -20.33 -15.94 -4.90
N PHE A 461 -21.47 -15.46 -5.41
CA PHE A 461 -21.97 -14.14 -5.05
C PHE A 461 -23.15 -14.31 -4.07
N ALA A 462 -23.02 -13.75 -2.87
CA ALA A 462 -24.15 -13.63 -1.96
C ALA A 462 -25.30 -12.85 -2.64
N PRO A 463 -26.56 -13.09 -2.31
CA PRO A 463 -27.70 -12.43 -2.96
C PRO A 463 -27.59 -10.89 -2.96
N ALA A 464 -27.08 -10.31 -1.87
CA ALA A 464 -26.83 -8.86 -1.79
C ALA A 464 -25.76 -8.40 -2.78
N ALA A 465 -24.63 -9.12 -2.86
CA ALA A 465 -23.55 -8.82 -3.79
C ALA A 465 -24.00 -8.93 -5.26
N ALA A 466 -24.76 -9.99 -5.60
CA ALA A 466 -25.31 -10.17 -6.93
C ALA A 466 -26.21 -9.01 -7.37
N LYS A 467 -27.06 -8.52 -6.45
CA LYS A 467 -27.91 -7.36 -6.69
C LYS A 467 -27.11 -6.07 -6.82
N GLN A 468 -26.07 -5.87 -5.99
CA GLN A 468 -25.21 -4.69 -6.05
C GLN A 468 -24.45 -4.63 -7.38
N VAL A 469 -23.89 -5.75 -7.86
CA VAL A 469 -23.24 -5.83 -9.16
C VAL A 469 -24.19 -5.39 -10.27
N ALA A 470 -25.38 -5.98 -10.36
CA ALA A 470 -26.37 -5.63 -11.38
C ALA A 470 -26.73 -4.13 -11.33
N GLN A 471 -26.89 -3.55 -10.14
CA GLN A 471 -27.17 -2.12 -9.97
C GLN A 471 -26.01 -1.21 -10.40
N LEU A 472 -24.77 -1.62 -10.15
CA LEU A 472 -23.58 -0.86 -10.57
C LEU A 472 -23.41 -0.93 -12.09
N GLU A 473 -23.61 -2.09 -12.71
CA GLU A 473 -23.54 -2.26 -14.16
C GLU A 473 -24.63 -1.46 -14.88
N GLU A 474 -25.89 -1.49 -14.37
CA GLU A 474 -26.99 -0.67 -14.89
C GLU A 474 -26.68 0.83 -14.84
N ARG A 475 -25.90 1.28 -13.86
CA ARG A 475 -25.46 2.67 -13.71
C ARG A 475 -24.18 3.02 -14.50
N GLY A 476 -23.67 2.10 -15.29
CA GLY A 476 -22.51 2.32 -16.16
C GLY A 476 -21.13 2.13 -15.52
N PHE A 477 -21.04 1.55 -14.31
CA PHE A 477 -19.76 1.26 -13.66
C PHE A 477 -19.15 -0.08 -14.11
N THR A 478 -19.24 -0.42 -15.38
CA THR A 478 -18.76 -1.70 -15.94
C THR A 478 -17.27 -1.70 -16.26
N ASN A 479 -16.73 -0.56 -16.71
CA ASN A 479 -15.34 -0.43 -17.18
C ASN A 479 -14.40 0.10 -16.09
N MET A 480 -14.48 -0.48 -14.89
CA MET A 480 -13.60 -0.16 -13.77
C MET A 480 -12.85 -1.40 -13.32
N PRO A 481 -11.55 -1.28 -12.98
CA PRO A 481 -10.83 -2.38 -12.36
C PRO A 481 -11.44 -2.75 -11.00
N VAL A 482 -11.19 -3.97 -10.56
CA VAL A 482 -11.70 -4.50 -9.30
C VAL A 482 -10.60 -4.54 -8.25
N CYS A 483 -10.91 -4.04 -7.07
CA CYS A 483 -10.12 -4.16 -5.87
C CYS A 483 -10.74 -5.26 -4.99
N MET A 484 -10.11 -6.44 -4.97
CA MET A 484 -10.53 -7.53 -4.09
C MET A 484 -10.13 -7.26 -2.65
N ALA A 485 -11.11 -7.14 -1.77
CA ALA A 485 -10.93 -6.98 -0.33
C ALA A 485 -11.08 -8.35 0.35
N LYS A 486 -9.97 -8.99 0.66
CA LYS A 486 -9.92 -10.32 1.30
C LYS A 486 -8.84 -10.39 2.38
N THR A 487 -8.78 -11.51 3.10
CA THR A 487 -7.67 -11.78 4.03
C THR A 487 -6.32 -11.77 3.32
N GLN A 488 -5.31 -11.23 3.98
CA GLN A 488 -3.93 -11.20 3.48
C GLN A 488 -3.15 -12.51 3.76
N TYR A 489 -3.70 -13.43 4.56
CA TYR A 489 -2.98 -14.60 5.07
C TYR A 489 -3.14 -15.85 4.20
N SER A 490 -3.92 -15.81 3.15
CA SER A 490 -4.19 -16.96 2.28
C SER A 490 -4.53 -16.50 0.86
N PHE A 491 -4.30 -17.33 -0.13
CA PHE A 491 -4.89 -17.17 -1.47
C PHE A 491 -6.43 -17.24 -1.44
N SER A 492 -7.01 -17.99 -0.50
CA SER A 492 -8.45 -18.08 -0.33
C SER A 492 -9.00 -16.90 0.50
N ASP A 493 -10.32 -16.83 0.64
CA ASP A 493 -11.02 -15.91 1.56
C ASP A 493 -11.08 -16.44 3.01
N ASP A 494 -10.55 -17.65 3.27
CA ASP A 494 -10.36 -18.21 4.60
C ASP A 494 -8.89 -18.12 5.03
N ALA A 495 -8.62 -17.31 6.05
CA ALA A 495 -7.27 -17.10 6.60
C ALA A 495 -6.61 -18.37 7.17
N LYS A 496 -7.36 -19.44 7.40
CA LYS A 496 -6.85 -20.71 7.93
C LYS A 496 -6.32 -21.64 6.84
N LYS A 497 -6.66 -21.39 5.58
CA LYS A 497 -6.16 -22.18 4.44
C LYS A 497 -4.78 -21.68 4.03
N LEU A 498 -3.74 -22.14 4.74
CA LEU A 498 -2.35 -21.79 4.51
C LEU A 498 -1.75 -22.46 3.26
N GLY A 499 -0.54 -22.08 2.90
CA GLY A 499 0.20 -22.66 1.78
C GLY A 499 -0.37 -22.25 0.42
N ALA A 500 -0.61 -23.20 -0.43
CA ALA A 500 -1.23 -23.04 -1.75
C ALA A 500 -2.52 -23.84 -1.84
N PRO A 501 -3.63 -23.38 -1.25
CA PRO A 501 -4.89 -24.13 -1.21
C PRO A 501 -5.45 -24.38 -2.62
N GLU A 502 -6.15 -25.50 -2.77
CA GLU A 502 -6.85 -25.92 -3.98
C GLU A 502 -8.30 -26.32 -3.64
N GLY A 503 -9.16 -26.47 -4.63
CA GLY A 503 -10.54 -26.94 -4.46
C GLY A 503 -11.39 -25.98 -3.64
N PHE A 504 -11.17 -24.67 -3.74
CA PHE A 504 -11.94 -23.67 -3.01
C PHE A 504 -12.59 -22.66 -3.96
N ARG A 505 -13.62 -21.98 -3.45
CA ARG A 505 -14.30 -20.89 -4.15
C ARG A 505 -14.23 -19.63 -3.30
N ILE A 506 -14.17 -18.48 -3.95
CA ILE A 506 -14.21 -17.17 -3.29
C ILE A 506 -15.67 -16.76 -3.11
N THR A 507 -16.06 -16.33 -1.91
CA THR A 507 -17.40 -15.82 -1.64
C THR A 507 -17.41 -14.30 -1.56
N VAL A 508 -18.00 -13.64 -2.55
CA VAL A 508 -18.22 -12.19 -2.53
C VAL A 508 -19.48 -11.87 -1.75
N ARG A 509 -19.33 -11.16 -0.62
CA ARG A 509 -20.43 -10.80 0.28
C ARG A 509 -21.10 -9.48 -0.08
N SER A 510 -20.32 -8.52 -0.52
CA SER A 510 -20.84 -7.24 -0.99
C SER A 510 -19.91 -6.59 -2.00
N VAL A 511 -20.46 -5.69 -2.80
CA VAL A 511 -19.71 -4.93 -3.81
C VAL A 511 -20.11 -3.46 -3.70
N LYS A 512 -19.13 -2.57 -3.73
CA LYS A 512 -19.33 -1.13 -3.74
C LYS A 512 -18.46 -0.44 -4.77
N VAL A 513 -18.89 0.72 -5.26
CA VAL A 513 -18.08 1.55 -6.13
C VAL A 513 -17.27 2.56 -5.29
N SER A 514 -16.02 2.73 -5.65
CA SER A 514 -15.15 3.83 -5.25
C SER A 514 -14.99 4.73 -6.47
N ALA A 515 -16.04 5.52 -6.75
CA ALA A 515 -16.22 6.20 -8.04
C ALA A 515 -15.19 7.31 -8.28
N GLY A 516 -14.76 7.97 -7.22
CA GLY A 516 -13.68 8.95 -7.26
C GLY A 516 -12.33 8.31 -7.56
N ALA A 517 -12.01 7.23 -6.86
CA ALA A 517 -10.79 6.47 -7.09
C ALA A 517 -10.82 5.75 -8.45
N GLY A 518 -12.00 5.37 -8.93
CA GLY A 518 -12.19 4.75 -10.24
C GLY A 518 -12.04 3.23 -10.22
N PHE A 519 -12.40 2.55 -9.13
CA PHE A 519 -12.43 1.09 -9.06
C PHE A 519 -13.63 0.56 -8.28
N ILE A 520 -13.93 -0.70 -8.48
CA ILE A 520 -14.95 -1.45 -7.73
C ILE A 520 -14.28 -2.18 -6.57
N VAL A 521 -14.87 -2.14 -5.38
CA VAL A 521 -14.42 -2.91 -4.22
C VAL A 521 -15.32 -4.12 -4.02
N ALA A 522 -14.75 -5.32 -4.14
CA ALA A 522 -15.44 -6.59 -3.88
C ALA A 522 -15.00 -7.15 -2.52
N LEU A 523 -15.93 -7.22 -1.57
CA LEU A 523 -15.66 -7.66 -0.20
C LEU A 523 -15.99 -9.16 -0.06
N THR A 524 -15.00 -9.94 0.35
CA THR A 524 -15.13 -11.41 0.54
C THR A 524 -15.33 -11.79 2.00
N GLY A 525 -15.12 -10.86 2.94
CA GLY A 525 -15.25 -11.07 4.38
C GLY A 525 -15.54 -9.77 5.12
N ASP A 526 -15.48 -9.83 6.43
CA ASP A 526 -15.57 -8.65 7.29
C ASP A 526 -14.23 -7.90 7.25
N ILE A 527 -14.11 -6.98 6.30
CA ILE A 527 -12.92 -6.16 6.15
C ILE A 527 -13.02 -4.95 7.06
N MET A 528 -12.05 -4.82 7.94
CA MET A 528 -12.04 -3.81 8.97
C MET A 528 -11.43 -2.50 8.45
N THR A 529 -12.26 -1.47 8.33
CA THR A 529 -11.86 -0.13 7.91
C THR A 529 -11.48 0.79 9.06
N MET A 530 -11.72 0.35 10.31
CA MET A 530 -11.27 0.99 11.54
C MET A 530 -10.68 -0.08 12.46
N PRO A 531 -9.34 -0.28 12.44
CA PRO A 531 -8.66 -1.17 13.36
C PRO A 531 -8.83 -0.72 14.82
N GLY A 532 -8.68 -1.63 15.75
CA GLY A 532 -8.61 -1.29 17.17
C GLY A 532 -7.19 -1.44 17.70
N LEU A 533 -6.86 -0.71 18.75
CA LEU A 533 -5.62 -0.94 19.49
C LEU A 533 -5.60 -2.38 20.06
N PRO A 534 -4.44 -3.06 20.05
CA PRO A 534 -4.29 -4.37 20.67
C PRO A 534 -4.31 -4.28 22.19
N LYS A 535 -4.25 -5.42 22.88
CA LYS A 535 -4.25 -5.48 24.35
C LYS A 535 -3.05 -4.72 24.95
N ARG A 536 -1.92 -4.74 24.27
CA ARG A 536 -0.73 -3.94 24.59
C ARG A 536 -0.31 -3.22 23.32
N PRO A 537 -0.71 -1.95 23.16
CA PRO A 537 -0.34 -1.16 22.01
C PRO A 537 1.13 -0.71 22.09
N ALA A 538 1.76 -0.49 20.95
CA ALA A 538 3.12 0.06 20.88
C ALA A 538 3.25 1.40 21.62
N ALA A 539 2.17 2.17 21.67
CA ALA A 539 2.08 3.42 22.40
C ALA A 539 2.48 3.33 23.90
N GLU A 540 2.37 2.15 24.52
CA GLU A 540 2.80 1.96 25.93
C GLU A 540 4.33 2.05 26.11
N ASN A 541 5.10 1.86 25.03
CA ASN A 541 6.56 1.85 25.05
C ASN A 541 7.19 3.10 24.43
N ILE A 542 6.38 3.90 23.71
CA ILE A 542 6.86 5.13 23.08
C ILE A 542 6.91 6.24 24.12
N ASP A 543 8.05 6.90 24.24
CA ASP A 543 8.27 7.99 25.17
C ASP A 543 9.16 9.07 24.55
N VAL A 544 9.23 10.23 25.19
CA VAL A 544 10.07 11.36 24.78
C VAL A 544 10.77 11.92 26.02
N ASP A 545 12.08 12.09 25.94
CA ASP A 545 12.87 12.67 27.02
C ASP A 545 12.80 14.21 27.05
N GLU A 546 13.47 14.83 28.05
CA GLU A 546 13.49 16.27 28.24
C GLU A 546 14.19 17.05 27.10
N ASP A 547 15.02 16.38 26.31
CA ASP A 547 15.69 16.94 25.13
C ASP A 547 14.86 16.74 23.84
N GLY A 548 13.68 16.13 23.93
CA GLY A 548 12.81 15.85 22.81
C GLY A 548 13.18 14.61 22.02
N ARG A 549 14.07 13.76 22.52
CA ARG A 549 14.48 12.52 21.88
C ARG A 549 13.45 11.42 22.12
N ILE A 550 12.98 10.81 21.06
CA ILE A 550 11.97 9.74 21.11
C ILE A 550 12.65 8.40 21.40
N THR A 551 12.00 7.59 22.22
CA THR A 551 12.37 6.20 22.50
C THR A 551 11.19 5.27 22.23
N GLY A 552 11.45 3.99 21.98
CA GLY A 552 10.41 2.98 21.81
C GLY A 552 9.61 3.07 20.52
N LEU A 553 10.04 3.92 19.58
CA LEU A 553 9.43 4.00 18.24
C LEU A 553 10.07 2.95 17.30
N PHE A 554 10.04 1.68 17.69
CA PHE A 554 10.63 0.47 17.05
C PHE A 554 12.14 0.26 17.21
#